data_552ef45bb87fd786b908807761101f78
#
_entry.id   552ef45bb87fd786b908807761101f78
#
_cell.length_a   1.000
_cell.length_b   1.000
_cell.length_c   1.000
_cell.angle_alpha   90.00
_cell.angle_beta   90.00
_cell.angle_gamma   90.00
#
_symmetry.space_group_name_H-M   'P 1'
#
loop_
_entity.id
_entity.type
_entity.pdbx_description
1 polymer ?
#
loop_
_entity_poly.entity_id
_entity_poly.type
_entity_poly.pdbx_seq_one_letter_code
_entity_poly.pdbx_strand_id
1 'polypeptide(L)'
;HNLPMINGVPQKFGSEYKATDVVLDKKKKQLSMNIATAYPDNAEVEKWIRTYRLRDSSLDISDDFILKKLKNENQVNFLLWGDIDLNTAGKVKISVEGQIVELHYDKSLFTPSLETILLTDPRLSNVWGEKIFRLSLTAKKMVEKGRYVFSVKAL
;
A
#
# COMPACT_ATOMS: atom_id res chain seq x y z
N HIS A 1 -0.99 -1.61 8.47
CA HIS A 1 0.22 -1.11 7.83
C HIS A 1 -0.03 -0.80 6.36
N ASN A 2 0.69 0.18 5.79
CA ASN A 2 0.68 0.56 4.37
C ASN A 2 1.54 -0.42 3.53
N LEU A 3 1.24 -1.70 3.62
CA LEU A 3 2.01 -2.79 3.02
C LEU A 3 1.08 -3.78 2.31
N PRO A 4 1.58 -4.50 1.31
CA PRO A 4 0.79 -5.57 0.70
C PRO A 4 0.62 -6.76 1.65
N MET A 5 -0.47 -7.47 1.48
CA MET A 5 -0.58 -8.89 1.80
C MET A 5 -0.23 -9.65 0.51
N ILE A 6 0.77 -10.50 0.56
CA ILE A 6 1.28 -11.23 -0.60
C ILE A 6 0.79 -12.67 -0.51
N ASN A 7 0.05 -13.15 -1.52
CA ASN A 7 -0.59 -14.47 -1.47
C ASN A 7 -1.46 -14.66 -0.22
N GLY A 8 -2.14 -13.59 0.25
CA GLY A 8 -2.91 -13.58 1.49
C GLY A 8 -2.10 -13.56 2.78
N VAL A 9 -0.76 -13.44 2.71
CA VAL A 9 0.14 -13.46 3.87
C VAL A 9 0.60 -12.05 4.20
N PRO A 10 0.40 -11.56 5.45
CA PRO A 10 0.91 -10.27 5.88
C PRO A 10 2.41 -10.32 6.18
N GLN A 11 3.04 -9.14 6.21
CA GLN A 11 4.37 -8.98 6.77
C GLN A 11 4.42 -9.52 8.20
N LYS A 12 5.53 -10.16 8.56
CA LYS A 12 5.76 -10.65 9.92
C LYS A 12 6.57 -9.61 10.72
N PHE A 13 6.41 -9.62 12.04
CA PHE A 13 7.23 -8.82 12.94
C PHE A 13 8.50 -9.59 13.31
N GLY A 14 9.57 -8.86 13.63
CA GLY A 14 10.87 -9.41 14.02
C GLY A 14 12.00 -8.71 13.29
N SER A 15 13.18 -8.68 13.86
CA SER A 15 14.35 -8.01 13.28
C SER A 15 14.86 -8.68 12.01
N GLU A 16 14.54 -9.95 11.82
CA GLU A 16 14.83 -10.75 10.63
C GLU A 16 13.92 -10.39 9.45
N TYR A 17 12.69 -9.89 9.70
CA TYR A 17 11.71 -9.53 8.69
C TYR A 17 11.84 -8.06 8.29
N LYS A 18 12.76 -7.76 7.41
CA LYS A 18 13.10 -6.39 6.99
C LYS A 18 13.32 -6.29 5.49
N ALA A 19 13.17 -5.08 4.96
CA ALA A 19 13.51 -4.79 3.58
C ALA A 19 15.02 -4.90 3.33
N THR A 20 15.40 -5.31 2.12
CA THR A 20 16.77 -5.34 1.62
C THR A 20 16.91 -4.48 0.37
N ASP A 21 18.12 -4.35 -0.15
CA ASP A 21 18.42 -3.63 -1.41
C ASP A 21 17.84 -2.20 -1.41
N VAL A 22 17.96 -1.52 -0.27
CA VAL A 22 17.41 -0.16 -0.09
C VAL A 22 18.31 0.83 -0.81
N VAL A 23 17.73 1.53 -1.80
CA VAL A 23 18.43 2.55 -2.62
C VAL A 23 17.68 3.86 -2.57
N LEU A 24 18.36 4.94 -2.17
CA LEU A 24 17.87 6.31 -2.21
C LEU A 24 18.57 7.10 -3.33
N ASP A 25 17.84 7.45 -4.38
CA ASP A 25 18.30 8.38 -5.42
C ASP A 25 17.75 9.78 -5.13
N LYS A 26 18.59 10.62 -4.53
CA LYS A 26 18.21 12.00 -4.15
C LYS A 26 17.90 12.88 -5.36
N LYS A 27 18.58 12.67 -6.50
CA LYS A 27 18.36 13.48 -7.72
C LYS A 27 17.00 13.19 -8.33
N LYS A 28 16.58 11.94 -8.33
CA LYS A 28 15.24 11.50 -8.80
C LYS A 28 14.17 11.62 -7.73
N LYS A 29 14.51 11.99 -6.49
CA LYS A 29 13.61 11.97 -5.32
C LYS A 29 12.92 10.60 -5.19
N GLN A 30 13.71 9.51 -5.28
CA GLN A 30 13.20 8.15 -5.36
C GLN A 30 13.84 7.25 -4.30
N LEU A 31 13.01 6.48 -3.62
CA LEU A 31 13.40 5.42 -2.70
C LEU A 31 12.89 4.09 -3.24
N SER A 32 13.75 3.09 -3.38
CA SER A 32 13.36 1.72 -3.74
C SER A 32 13.92 0.71 -2.75
N MET A 33 13.20 -0.39 -2.56
CA MET A 33 13.59 -1.46 -1.66
C MET A 33 12.94 -2.79 -2.05
N ASN A 34 13.62 -3.88 -1.78
CA ASN A 34 13.04 -5.23 -1.86
C ASN A 34 12.37 -5.56 -0.52
N ILE A 35 11.05 -5.70 -0.51
CA ILE A 35 10.28 -6.03 0.70
C ILE A 35 9.96 -7.53 0.83
N ALA A 36 10.37 -8.36 -0.14
CA ALA A 36 10.09 -9.80 -0.10
C ALA A 36 10.61 -10.47 1.19
N THR A 37 11.80 -10.05 1.66
CA THR A 37 12.44 -10.58 2.87
C THR A 37 11.74 -10.15 4.19
N ALA A 38 10.77 -9.25 4.12
CA ALA A 38 9.92 -8.91 5.26
C ALA A 38 8.71 -9.85 5.42
N TYR A 39 8.56 -10.84 4.53
CA TYR A 39 7.49 -11.82 4.55
C TYR A 39 8.02 -13.22 4.89
N PRO A 40 7.22 -14.05 5.58
CA PRO A 40 7.60 -15.43 5.84
C PRO A 40 7.54 -16.27 4.56
N ASP A 41 8.21 -17.43 4.56
CA ASP A 41 8.37 -18.29 3.38
C ASP A 41 7.04 -18.71 2.73
N ASN A 42 5.97 -18.87 3.54
CA ASN A 42 4.66 -19.24 3.04
C ASN A 42 3.97 -18.16 2.17
N ALA A 43 4.51 -16.93 2.12
CA ALA A 43 4.08 -15.90 1.18
C ALA A 43 4.49 -16.24 -0.27
N GLU A 44 5.42 -17.18 -0.46
CA GLU A 44 5.89 -17.66 -1.77
C GLU A 44 6.31 -16.51 -2.71
N VAL A 45 6.89 -15.47 -2.13
CA VAL A 45 7.42 -14.33 -2.87
C VAL A 45 8.92 -14.53 -3.12
N GLU A 46 9.34 -14.37 -4.36
CA GLU A 46 10.76 -14.37 -4.75
C GLU A 46 11.33 -12.96 -4.65
N LYS A 47 10.58 -11.99 -5.18
CA LYS A 47 11.00 -10.59 -5.26
C LYS A 47 9.79 -9.68 -5.19
N TRP A 48 9.92 -8.56 -4.46
CA TRP A 48 8.93 -7.50 -4.46
C TRP A 48 9.64 -6.16 -4.25
N ILE A 49 9.85 -5.44 -5.35
CA ILE A 49 10.50 -4.12 -5.32
C ILE A 49 9.44 -3.05 -5.22
N ARG A 50 9.37 -2.40 -4.06
CA ARG A 50 8.56 -1.22 -3.87
C ARG A 50 9.39 0.02 -4.12
N THR A 51 8.88 0.91 -4.98
CA THR A 51 9.51 2.19 -5.30
C THR A 51 8.57 3.33 -5.00
N TYR A 52 9.07 4.32 -4.27
CA TYR A 52 8.42 5.60 -4.02
C TYR A 52 9.15 6.67 -4.82
N ARG A 53 8.42 7.50 -5.53
CA ARG A 53 8.97 8.64 -6.26
C ARG A 53 8.16 9.90 -5.96
N LEU A 54 8.80 10.84 -5.28
CA LEU A 54 8.20 12.13 -4.97
C LEU A 54 8.33 13.06 -6.18
N ARG A 55 7.20 13.65 -6.59
CA ARG A 55 7.08 14.71 -7.58
C ARG A 55 6.60 15.99 -6.88
N ASP A 56 6.45 17.08 -7.63
CA ASP A 56 6.12 18.37 -7.01
C ASP A 56 4.77 18.36 -6.25
N SER A 57 3.72 17.71 -6.79
CA SER A 57 2.40 17.62 -6.16
C SER A 57 1.89 16.18 -6.03
N SER A 58 2.76 15.18 -6.21
CA SER A 58 2.35 13.78 -6.13
C SER A 58 3.44 12.85 -5.62
N LEU A 59 3.02 11.72 -5.06
CA LEU A 59 3.85 10.58 -4.72
C LEU A 59 3.43 9.39 -5.58
N ASP A 60 4.31 8.94 -6.47
CA ASP A 60 4.12 7.70 -7.21
C ASP A 60 4.64 6.53 -6.39
N ILE A 61 3.87 5.44 -6.34
CA ILE A 61 4.23 4.17 -5.69
C ILE A 61 4.13 3.08 -6.74
N SER A 62 5.17 2.29 -6.90
CA SER A 62 5.12 1.10 -7.76
C SER A 62 5.65 -0.12 -7.05
N ASP A 63 5.01 -1.26 -7.32
CA ASP A 63 5.39 -2.58 -6.85
C ASP A 63 5.66 -3.47 -8.05
N ASP A 64 6.93 -3.82 -8.28
CA ASP A 64 7.36 -4.80 -9.27
C ASP A 64 7.63 -6.13 -8.55
N PHE A 65 6.94 -7.21 -8.92
CA PHE A 65 7.01 -8.46 -8.16
C PHE A 65 7.17 -9.72 -9.01
N ILE A 66 7.74 -10.74 -8.37
CA ILE A 66 7.83 -12.12 -8.83
C ILE A 66 7.40 -13.02 -7.66
N LEU A 67 6.41 -13.87 -7.90
CA LEU A 67 5.96 -14.89 -6.96
C LEU A 67 6.53 -16.26 -7.39
N LYS A 68 6.93 -17.07 -6.42
CA LYS A 68 7.36 -18.46 -6.62
C LYS A 68 6.18 -19.35 -6.97
N LYS A 69 5.00 -19.02 -6.42
CA LYS A 69 3.76 -19.78 -6.52
C LYS A 69 2.56 -18.89 -6.32
N LEU A 70 1.49 -19.16 -7.06
CA LEU A 70 0.19 -18.51 -6.82
C LEU A 70 -0.59 -19.33 -5.80
N LYS A 71 -1.07 -18.69 -4.73
CA LYS A 71 -1.88 -19.32 -3.66
C LYS A 71 -3.18 -18.58 -3.43
N ASN A 72 -3.08 -17.34 -2.97
CA ASN A 72 -4.19 -16.47 -2.66
C ASN A 72 -3.99 -15.10 -3.32
N GLU A 73 -4.94 -14.20 -3.10
CA GLU A 73 -4.89 -12.86 -3.67
C GLU A 73 -3.77 -12.01 -3.08
N ASN A 74 -3.22 -11.14 -3.90
CA ASN A 74 -2.45 -10.00 -3.42
C ASN A 74 -3.41 -8.88 -3.07
N GLN A 75 -3.13 -8.21 -1.96
CA GLN A 75 -3.92 -7.08 -1.49
C GLN A 75 -2.98 -5.95 -1.06
N VAL A 76 -3.13 -4.76 -1.62
CA VAL A 76 -2.33 -3.60 -1.20
C VAL A 76 -3.16 -2.73 -0.28
N ASN A 77 -2.65 -2.47 0.93
CA ASN A 77 -3.35 -1.75 1.96
C ASN A 77 -2.80 -0.33 2.12
N PHE A 78 -3.72 0.61 2.35
CA PHE A 78 -3.43 2.00 2.74
C PHE A 78 -4.25 2.35 3.97
N LEU A 79 -3.58 2.82 5.02
CA LEU A 79 -4.24 3.42 6.18
C LEU A 79 -4.53 4.89 5.86
N LEU A 80 -5.77 5.29 6.06
CA LEU A 80 -6.29 6.60 5.72
C LEU A 80 -6.93 7.24 6.95
N TRP A 81 -6.91 8.57 6.97
CA TRP A 81 -7.56 9.38 8.00
C TRP A 81 -8.30 10.54 7.34
N GLY A 82 -9.42 10.99 7.95
CA GLY A 82 -10.29 12.03 7.41
C GLY A 82 -11.56 11.47 6.77
N ASP A 83 -12.19 12.24 5.89
CA ASP A 83 -13.39 11.84 5.15
C ASP A 83 -12.99 11.13 3.85
N ILE A 84 -13.46 9.91 3.68
CA ILE A 84 -13.07 9.03 2.58
C ILE A 84 -14.24 8.86 1.59
N ASP A 85 -14.00 9.19 0.33
CA ASP A 85 -14.96 9.01 -0.77
C ASP A 85 -14.40 8.04 -1.82
N LEU A 86 -15.16 6.94 -2.07
CA LEU A 86 -14.88 5.87 -3.04
C LEU A 86 -15.83 5.88 -4.25
N ASN A 87 -16.65 6.91 -4.41
CA ASN A 87 -17.71 6.94 -5.45
C ASN A 87 -17.18 6.94 -6.88
N THR A 88 -15.89 7.26 -7.08
CA THR A 88 -15.26 7.27 -8.39
C THR A 88 -14.34 6.07 -8.57
N ALA A 89 -14.66 5.17 -9.51
CA ALA A 89 -13.84 3.98 -9.78
C ALA A 89 -12.42 4.35 -10.23
N GLY A 90 -11.41 3.75 -9.58
CA GLY A 90 -9.98 4.02 -9.83
C GLY A 90 -9.42 5.19 -9.03
N LYS A 91 -10.23 5.80 -8.15
CA LYS A 91 -9.84 6.96 -7.36
C LYS A 91 -10.49 6.92 -5.97
N VAL A 92 -9.70 7.28 -4.97
CA VAL A 92 -10.15 7.48 -3.58
C VAL A 92 -9.84 8.93 -3.22
N LYS A 93 -10.86 9.70 -2.88
CA LYS A 93 -10.71 11.07 -2.41
C LYS A 93 -10.65 11.06 -0.88
N ILE A 94 -9.68 11.76 -0.33
CA ILE A 94 -9.42 11.87 1.11
C ILE A 94 -9.46 13.36 1.45
N SER A 95 -10.34 13.77 2.37
CA SER A 95 -10.46 15.16 2.80
C SER A 95 -10.08 15.27 4.26
N VAL A 96 -9.11 16.15 4.57
CA VAL A 96 -8.60 16.40 5.93
C VAL A 96 -8.47 17.89 6.11
N GLU A 97 -9.20 18.47 7.06
CA GLU A 97 -9.11 19.89 7.43
C GLU A 97 -9.16 20.86 6.24
N GLY A 98 -10.03 20.55 5.26
CA GLY A 98 -10.20 21.37 4.05
C GLY A 98 -9.16 21.10 2.94
N GLN A 99 -8.16 20.27 3.20
CA GLN A 99 -7.22 19.80 2.18
C GLN A 99 -7.74 18.53 1.54
N ILE A 100 -7.47 18.37 0.24
CA ILE A 100 -7.91 17.20 -0.53
C ILE A 100 -6.71 16.48 -1.11
N VAL A 101 -6.69 15.17 -0.92
CA VAL A 101 -5.73 14.25 -1.53
C VAL A 101 -6.48 13.18 -2.30
N GLU A 102 -5.99 12.81 -3.46
CA GLU A 102 -6.53 11.69 -4.24
C GLU A 102 -5.50 10.56 -4.36
N LEU A 103 -5.91 9.34 -3.98
CA LEU A 103 -5.18 8.13 -4.28
C LEU A 103 -5.77 7.50 -5.54
N HIS A 104 -4.94 7.35 -6.58
CA HIS A 104 -5.30 6.75 -7.86
C HIS A 104 -4.76 5.33 -7.96
N TYR A 105 -5.56 4.42 -8.50
CA TYR A 105 -5.21 3.02 -8.76
C TYR A 105 -5.86 2.52 -10.06
N ASP A 106 -5.32 1.45 -10.62
CA ASP A 106 -5.91 0.83 -11.81
C ASP A 106 -7.16 0.00 -11.43
N LYS A 107 -8.35 0.52 -11.77
CA LYS A 107 -9.63 -0.15 -11.53
C LYS A 107 -9.80 -1.48 -12.30
N SER A 108 -9.01 -1.70 -13.34
CA SER A 108 -9.03 -2.98 -14.06
C SER A 108 -8.29 -4.09 -13.30
N LEU A 109 -7.30 -3.71 -12.49
CA LEU A 109 -6.48 -4.63 -11.69
C LEU A 109 -7.02 -4.89 -10.29
N PHE A 110 -7.76 -3.92 -9.71
CA PHE A 110 -8.12 -3.97 -8.29
C PHE A 110 -9.61 -3.81 -8.03
N THR A 111 -10.07 -4.48 -6.97
CA THR A 111 -11.34 -4.25 -6.29
C THR A 111 -11.05 -3.54 -4.97
N PRO A 112 -11.59 -2.33 -4.74
CA PRO A 112 -11.41 -1.61 -3.48
C PRO A 112 -12.38 -2.10 -2.41
N SER A 113 -11.96 -2.08 -1.15
CA SER A 113 -12.82 -2.19 0.03
C SER A 113 -12.32 -1.25 1.11
N LEU A 114 -13.22 -0.72 1.93
CA LEU A 114 -12.90 0.20 3.02
C LEU A 114 -13.39 -0.38 4.34
N GLU A 115 -12.49 -0.49 5.30
CA GLU A 115 -12.78 -0.93 6.67
C GLU A 115 -12.55 0.22 7.63
N THR A 116 -13.48 0.40 8.56
CA THR A 116 -13.32 1.32 9.69
C THR A 116 -12.64 0.61 10.84
N ILE A 117 -11.55 1.17 11.34
CA ILE A 117 -10.79 0.67 12.49
C ILE A 117 -11.00 1.64 13.66
N LEU A 118 -11.70 1.20 14.69
CA LEU A 118 -11.88 1.96 15.92
C LEU A 118 -10.58 1.94 16.74
N LEU A 119 -10.15 3.11 17.21
CA LEU A 119 -8.94 3.26 18.01
C LEU A 119 -9.30 3.32 19.50
N THR A 120 -9.19 2.18 20.17
CA THR A 120 -9.50 2.04 21.61
C THR A 120 -8.29 2.31 22.51
N ASP A 121 -7.07 2.33 21.97
CA ASP A 121 -5.85 2.68 22.71
C ASP A 121 -5.71 4.21 22.77
N PRO A 122 -5.71 4.81 23.98
CA PRO A 122 -5.56 6.25 24.14
C PRO A 122 -4.32 6.86 23.50
N ARG A 123 -3.22 6.10 23.37
CA ARG A 123 -2.00 6.54 22.69
C ARG A 123 -2.21 6.80 21.20
N LEU A 124 -3.16 6.08 20.61
CA LEU A 124 -3.52 6.25 19.21
C LEU A 124 -4.69 7.22 19.04
N SER A 125 -5.75 7.07 19.85
CA SER A 125 -6.95 7.90 19.70
C SER A 125 -6.72 9.38 20.06
N ASN A 126 -5.79 9.69 20.96
CA ASN A 126 -5.41 11.08 21.26
C ASN A 126 -4.71 11.79 20.07
N VAL A 127 -4.14 11.04 19.13
CA VAL A 127 -3.42 11.57 17.96
C VAL A 127 -4.29 11.53 16.69
N TRP A 128 -4.96 10.41 16.47
CA TRP A 128 -5.67 10.13 15.21
C TRP A 128 -7.20 10.24 15.35
N GLY A 129 -7.73 10.54 16.56
CA GLY A 129 -9.15 10.52 16.85
C GLY A 129 -9.69 9.11 17.09
N GLU A 130 -11.01 8.97 17.06
CA GLU A 130 -11.67 7.71 17.43
C GLU A 130 -11.50 6.57 16.41
N LYS A 131 -11.17 6.90 15.16
CA LYS A 131 -11.10 5.92 14.07
C LYS A 131 -10.12 6.33 12.98
N ILE A 132 -9.62 5.32 12.30
CA ILE A 132 -8.92 5.41 11.01
C ILE A 132 -9.57 4.43 10.03
N PHE A 133 -9.19 4.50 8.77
CA PHE A 133 -9.70 3.60 7.74
C PHE A 133 -8.58 2.78 7.13
N ARG A 134 -8.89 1.54 6.75
CA ARG A 134 -8.03 0.73 5.90
C ARG A 134 -8.68 0.56 4.53
N LEU A 135 -8.10 1.19 3.53
CA LEU A 135 -8.39 0.90 2.14
C LEU A 135 -7.60 -0.33 1.73
N SER A 136 -8.29 -1.35 1.25
CA SER A 136 -7.70 -2.57 0.72
C SER A 136 -8.00 -2.66 -0.77
N LEU A 137 -6.95 -2.75 -1.58
CA LEU A 137 -7.01 -2.92 -3.03
C LEU A 137 -6.65 -4.38 -3.34
N THR A 138 -7.66 -5.23 -3.53
CA THR A 138 -7.49 -6.66 -3.81
C THR A 138 -7.32 -6.90 -5.29
N ALA A 139 -6.27 -7.62 -5.69
CA ALA A 139 -6.00 -7.94 -7.07
C ALA A 139 -7.09 -8.85 -7.67
N LYS A 140 -7.69 -8.44 -8.77
CA LYS A 140 -8.75 -9.20 -9.47
C LYS A 140 -8.23 -10.47 -10.14
N LYS A 141 -6.95 -10.50 -10.48
CA LYS A 141 -6.28 -11.63 -11.11
C LYS A 141 -4.88 -11.78 -10.54
N MET A 142 -4.52 -13.00 -10.20
CA MET A 142 -3.17 -13.35 -9.77
C MET A 142 -2.30 -13.68 -10.97
N VAL A 143 -1.05 -13.19 -10.93
CA VAL A 143 0.00 -13.46 -11.89
C VAL A 143 1.33 -13.71 -11.17
N GLU A 144 2.19 -14.58 -11.71
CA GLU A 144 3.51 -14.87 -11.10
C GLU A 144 4.45 -13.67 -11.18
N LYS A 145 4.34 -12.88 -12.24
CA LYS A 145 5.12 -11.66 -12.44
C LYS A 145 4.21 -10.52 -12.83
N GLY A 146 4.34 -9.38 -12.13
CA GLY A 146 3.47 -8.24 -12.38
C GLY A 146 4.02 -6.93 -11.85
N ARG A 147 3.24 -5.88 -12.11
CA ARG A 147 3.49 -4.53 -11.62
C ARG A 147 2.18 -3.88 -11.20
N TYR A 148 2.18 -3.29 -10.01
CA TYR A 148 1.11 -2.45 -9.51
C TYR A 148 1.59 -1.00 -9.43
N VAL A 149 0.74 -0.05 -9.77
CA VAL A 149 1.08 1.38 -9.73
C VAL A 149 -0.04 2.15 -9.05
N PHE A 150 0.36 3.04 -8.15
CA PHE A 150 -0.51 3.96 -7.42
C PHE A 150 0.08 5.36 -7.49
N SER A 151 -0.79 6.37 -7.40
CA SER A 151 -0.34 7.76 -7.31
C SER A 151 -1.17 8.50 -6.27
N VAL A 152 -0.53 9.17 -5.35
CA VAL A 152 -1.16 10.04 -4.35
C VAL A 152 -0.93 11.48 -4.77
N LYS A 153 -1.99 12.25 -4.98
CA LYS A 153 -1.94 13.63 -5.50
C LYS A 153 -2.59 14.60 -4.51
N ALA A 154 -1.91 15.68 -4.18
CA ALA A 154 -2.52 16.84 -3.53
C ALA A 154 -3.26 17.67 -4.59
N LEU A 155 -4.47 18.18 -4.24
CA LEU A 155 -5.31 19.01 -5.09
C LEU A 155 -5.34 20.46 -4.59
#